data_fdb79b3c034cd65b7d21230654a3ff16
#
_entry.id   fdb79b3c034cd65b7d21230654a3ff16
#
_cell.length_a   1.000
_cell.length_b   1.000
_cell.length_c   1.000
_cell.angle_alpha   90.00
_cell.angle_beta   90.00
_cell.angle_gamma   90.00
#
_symmetry.space_group_name_H-M   'P 1'
#
loop_
_entity.id
_entity.type
_entity.pdbx_description
1 polymer ?
#
loop_
_entity_poly.entity_id
_entity_poly.type
_entity_poly.pdbx_seq_one_letter_code
_entity_poly.pdbx_strand_id
1 'polypeptide(L)'
;MGLMDALRNLFRSGGGPGEAAAKAVEYQGYRITPAPQRQGSGWNTAGVIAKTFDDGVKEHRFIRVDTHASKDDAIAFSITKAQQIIEEQGDRIFAARDRAR
;
A
#
# COMPACT_ATOMS: atom_id res chain seq x y z
N MET A 1 -3.10 -5.60 21.67
CA MET A 1 -2.24 -5.30 21.24
C MET A 1 -1.68 -6.10 20.33
N GLY A 2 -1.04 -6.47 19.94
CA GLY A 2 -0.57 -7.34 19.03
C GLY A 2 -0.33 -6.73 17.71
N LEU A 3 -0.54 -7.55 16.71
CA LEU A 3 -0.18 -7.15 15.37
C LEU A 3 -0.94 -5.97 14.84
N MET A 4 -2.16 -5.85 15.24
CA MET A 4 -2.95 -4.75 14.72
C MET A 4 -2.42 -3.41 15.21
N ASP A 5 -1.99 -3.37 16.46
CA ASP A 5 -1.44 -2.15 16.97
C ASP A 5 -0.12 -1.84 16.31
N ALA A 6 0.70 -2.84 16.08
CA ALA A 6 1.98 -2.63 15.44
C ALA A 6 1.80 -2.12 14.02
N LEU A 7 0.85 -2.68 13.33
CA LEU A 7 0.61 -2.28 11.97
C LEU A 7 0.09 -0.86 11.93
N ARG A 8 -0.79 -0.51 12.83
CA ARG A 8 -1.31 0.82 12.87
C ARG A 8 -0.23 1.84 13.18
N ASN A 9 0.65 1.51 14.11
CA ASN A 9 1.72 2.40 14.44
C ASN A 9 2.68 2.58 13.29
N LEU A 10 2.93 1.53 12.56
CA LEU A 10 3.81 1.59 11.44
C LEU A 10 3.29 2.57 10.40
N PHE A 11 2.04 2.48 10.08
CA PHE A 11 1.48 3.38 9.09
C PHE A 11 1.43 4.80 9.62
N ARG A 12 1.10 4.95 10.89
CA ARG A 12 1.00 6.26 11.42
C ARG A 12 2.33 6.95 11.48
N SER A 13 3.36 6.28 11.91
CA SER A 13 4.62 6.94 12.01
C SER A 13 5.32 7.05 10.68
N GLY A 14 4.96 6.27 9.73
CA GLY A 14 5.62 6.34 8.45
C GLY A 14 5.12 7.44 7.57
N GLY A 15 3.96 7.94 7.82
CA GLY A 15 3.41 8.93 6.95
C GLY A 15 3.73 10.31 7.42
N GLY A 16 3.95 11.19 6.53
CA GLY A 16 4.15 12.54 6.90
C GLY A 16 2.84 13.23 7.03
N PRO A 17 2.83 14.33 7.69
CA PRO A 17 1.62 15.08 7.82
C PRO A 17 1.21 15.58 6.47
N GLY A 18 0.01 15.49 6.18
CA GLY A 18 -0.49 16.00 4.94
C GLY A 18 -0.34 15.06 3.81
N GLU A 19 0.68 14.21 3.90
CA GLU A 19 0.77 13.25 2.93
C GLU A 19 0.41 12.01 3.44
N ALA A 20 -0.19 11.90 4.51
CA ALA A 20 -0.52 10.69 5.16
C ALA A 20 -1.29 9.78 4.28
N ALA A 21 -1.10 8.54 4.46
CA ALA A 21 -1.80 7.55 3.69
C ALA A 21 -3.29 7.68 3.90
N ALA A 22 -4.04 7.32 2.93
CA ALA A 22 -5.46 7.31 3.03
C ALA A 22 -5.90 6.12 3.82
N LYS A 23 -7.20 6.05 4.10
CA LYS A 23 -7.75 4.98 4.86
C LYS A 23 -7.49 3.65 4.19
N ALA A 24 -7.13 2.66 4.96
CA ALA A 24 -6.88 1.33 4.44
C ALA A 24 -8.16 0.65 4.01
N VAL A 25 -8.05 -0.20 3.01
CA VAL A 25 -9.17 -0.94 2.46
C VAL A 25 -8.85 -2.42 2.53
N GLU A 26 -9.81 -3.22 2.95
CA GLU A 26 -9.61 -4.66 3.00
C GLU A 26 -10.04 -5.29 1.69
N TYR A 27 -9.28 -6.25 1.22
CA TYR A 27 -9.57 -6.89 -0.05
C TYR A 27 -9.03 -8.32 -0.04
N GLN A 28 -9.91 -9.29 -0.05
CA GLN A 28 -9.54 -10.71 -0.11
C GLN A 28 -8.48 -11.11 0.93
N GLY A 29 -8.62 -10.59 2.12
CA GLY A 29 -7.67 -10.93 3.18
C GLY A 29 -6.45 -10.06 3.23
N TYR A 30 -6.32 -9.13 2.31
CA TYR A 30 -5.21 -8.21 2.30
C TYR A 30 -5.69 -6.84 2.74
N ARG A 31 -4.77 -6.04 3.23
CA ARG A 31 -5.07 -4.67 3.60
C ARG A 31 -4.30 -3.76 2.66
N ILE A 32 -5.01 -2.92 1.96
CA ILE A 32 -4.42 -2.00 0.99
C ILE A 32 -4.44 -0.61 1.59
N THR A 33 -3.28 0.01 1.71
CA THR A 33 -3.19 1.38 2.18
C THR A 33 -2.62 2.23 1.06
N PRO A 34 -3.46 3.00 0.38
CA PRO A 34 -2.95 3.85 -0.69
C PRO A 34 -2.15 4.99 -0.10
N ALA A 35 -1.04 5.31 -0.72
CA ALA A 35 -0.15 6.33 -0.22
C ALA A 35 0.49 7.11 -1.36
N PRO A 36 -0.32 7.78 -2.18
CA PRO A 36 0.25 8.52 -3.30
C PRO A 36 1.08 9.67 -2.78
N GLN A 37 2.12 9.99 -3.53
CA GLN A 37 3.02 11.07 -3.15
C GLN A 37 3.02 12.13 -4.21
N ARG A 38 3.32 13.35 -3.80
CA ARG A 38 3.39 14.44 -4.75
C ARG A 38 4.53 14.18 -5.72
N GLN A 39 4.26 14.44 -6.98
CA GLN A 39 5.28 14.26 -7.97
C GLN A 39 5.05 15.34 -9.01
N GLY A 40 5.88 16.34 -9.03
CA GLY A 40 5.65 17.50 -9.88
C GLY A 40 4.39 18.19 -9.45
N SER A 41 3.49 18.42 -10.38
CA SER A 41 2.25 19.08 -10.05
C SER A 41 1.13 18.09 -9.80
N GLY A 42 1.43 16.81 -9.73
CA GLY A 42 0.39 15.81 -9.55
C GLY A 42 0.72 14.84 -8.42
N TRP A 43 0.08 13.69 -8.45
CA TRP A 43 0.25 12.67 -7.44
C TRP A 43 0.48 11.34 -8.13
N ASN A 44 1.41 10.57 -7.61
CA ASN A 44 1.70 9.29 -8.25
C ASN A 44 0.81 8.19 -7.68
N THR A 45 0.92 6.99 -8.24
CA THR A 45 0.21 5.82 -7.76
C THR A 45 1.14 5.07 -6.84
N ALA A 46 0.76 4.87 -5.60
CA ALA A 46 1.61 4.18 -4.65
C ALA A 46 0.79 3.67 -3.48
N GLY A 47 1.32 2.68 -2.81
CA GLY A 47 0.64 2.14 -1.64
C GLY A 47 1.38 0.98 -1.05
N VAL A 48 0.75 0.38 -0.05
CA VAL A 48 1.28 -0.77 0.64
C VAL A 48 0.20 -1.83 0.71
N ILE A 49 0.55 -3.07 0.40
CA ILE A 49 -0.34 -4.19 0.55
C ILE A 49 0.21 -5.02 1.71
N ALA A 50 -0.60 -5.27 2.70
CA ALA A 50 -0.17 -6.01 3.87
C ALA A 50 -1.08 -7.19 4.12
N LYS A 51 -0.55 -8.20 4.76
CA LYS A 51 -1.33 -9.36 5.11
C LYS A 51 -0.75 -9.98 6.36
N THR A 52 -1.62 -10.44 7.25
CA THR A 52 -1.20 -11.05 8.49
C THR A 52 -1.11 -12.55 8.29
N PHE A 53 0.04 -13.10 8.64
CA PHE A 53 0.26 -14.53 8.58
C PHE A 53 0.49 -15.04 10.00
N ASP A 54 0.62 -16.33 10.16
CA ASP A 54 0.84 -16.89 11.47
C ASP A 54 2.09 -16.33 12.12
N ASP A 55 3.11 -16.09 11.33
CA ASP A 55 4.36 -15.63 11.89
C ASP A 55 4.55 -14.13 11.80
N GLY A 56 3.52 -13.40 11.50
CA GLY A 56 3.63 -11.95 11.52
C GLY A 56 2.99 -11.30 10.31
N VAL A 57 3.19 -10.01 10.19
CA VAL A 57 2.63 -9.23 9.11
C VAL A 57 3.68 -9.05 8.04
N LYS A 58 3.30 -9.26 6.79
CA LYS A 58 4.20 -9.01 5.68
C LYS A 58 3.64 -7.87 4.85
N GLU A 59 4.52 -7.11 4.26
CA GLU A 59 4.14 -5.94 3.48
C GLU A 59 4.83 -5.91 2.15
N HIS A 60 4.14 -5.34 1.19
CA HIS A 60 4.69 -5.16 -0.15
C HIS A 60 4.36 -3.74 -0.58
N ARG A 61 5.37 -2.93 -0.85
CA ARG A 61 5.16 -1.58 -1.30
C ARG A 61 5.18 -1.54 -2.79
N PHE A 62 4.34 -0.70 -3.38
CA PHE A 62 4.35 -0.51 -4.81
C PHE A 62 4.32 0.97 -5.11
N ILE A 63 5.06 1.35 -6.14
CA ILE A 63 5.12 2.73 -6.61
C ILE A 63 5.14 2.67 -8.11
N ARG A 64 4.28 3.48 -8.73
CA ARG A 64 4.23 3.51 -10.19
C ARG A 64 4.49 4.95 -10.61
N VAL A 65 4.90 5.10 -11.87
CA VAL A 65 5.20 6.43 -12.37
C VAL A 65 3.98 7.19 -12.85
N ASP A 66 2.84 6.52 -12.91
CA ASP A 66 1.62 7.19 -13.34
C ASP A 66 1.32 8.35 -12.43
N THR A 67 0.86 9.44 -12.96
CA THR A 67 0.50 10.58 -12.14
C THR A 67 -0.93 10.98 -12.41
N HIS A 68 -1.52 11.62 -11.44
CA HIS A 68 -2.91 12.04 -11.50
C HIS A 68 -2.99 13.48 -11.03
N ALA A 69 -3.96 14.19 -11.54
CA ALA A 69 -4.09 15.60 -11.21
C ALA A 69 -4.54 15.81 -9.78
N SER A 70 -5.28 14.88 -9.22
CA SER A 70 -5.76 15.06 -7.86
C SER A 70 -5.34 13.91 -6.98
N LYS A 71 -5.24 14.19 -5.70
CA LYS A 71 -4.88 13.16 -4.75
C LYS A 71 -5.97 12.10 -4.67
N ASP A 72 -7.21 12.51 -4.75
CA ASP A 72 -8.31 11.56 -4.68
C ASP A 72 -8.28 10.57 -5.84
N ASP A 73 -7.96 11.04 -7.03
CA ASP A 73 -7.84 10.15 -8.17
C ASP A 73 -6.67 9.20 -7.97
N ALA A 74 -5.58 9.69 -7.43
CA ALA A 74 -4.41 8.84 -7.19
C ALA A 74 -4.73 7.77 -6.15
N ILE A 75 -5.49 8.12 -5.14
CA ILE A 75 -5.89 7.16 -4.13
C ILE A 75 -6.74 6.05 -4.75
N ALA A 76 -7.73 6.43 -5.52
CA ALA A 76 -8.62 5.45 -6.15
C ALA A 76 -7.84 4.54 -7.09
N PHE A 77 -6.96 5.11 -7.86
CA PHE A 77 -6.19 4.32 -8.80
C PHE A 77 -5.20 3.41 -8.07
N SER A 78 -4.65 3.90 -6.96
CA SER A 78 -3.72 3.09 -6.18
C SER A 78 -4.43 1.85 -5.61
N ILE A 79 -5.65 2.01 -5.16
CA ILE A 79 -6.42 0.89 -4.66
C ILE A 79 -6.69 -0.10 -5.79
N THR A 80 -7.09 0.39 -6.95
CA THR A 80 -7.35 -0.47 -8.10
C THR A 80 -6.09 -1.23 -8.50
N LYS A 81 -4.97 -0.54 -8.51
CA LYS A 81 -3.72 -1.19 -8.88
C LYS A 81 -3.35 -2.27 -7.86
N ALA A 82 -3.56 -2.00 -6.59
CA ALA A 82 -3.26 -2.99 -5.57
C ALA A 82 -4.14 -4.22 -5.72
N GLN A 83 -5.42 -4.02 -6.01
CA GLN A 83 -6.32 -5.14 -6.22
C GLN A 83 -5.85 -5.97 -7.40
N GLN A 84 -5.39 -5.32 -8.44
CA GLN A 84 -4.91 -6.01 -9.60
C GLN A 84 -3.67 -6.83 -9.27
N ILE A 85 -2.74 -6.26 -8.52
CA ILE A 85 -1.55 -6.96 -8.12
C ILE A 85 -1.91 -8.20 -7.29
N ILE A 86 -2.86 -8.07 -6.39
CA ILE A 86 -3.29 -9.17 -5.56
C ILE A 86 -3.89 -10.28 -6.42
N GLU A 87 -4.72 -9.91 -7.37
CA GLU A 87 -5.35 -10.91 -8.20
C GLU A 87 -4.39 -11.61 -9.12
N GLU A 88 -3.36 -10.92 -9.55
CA GLU A 88 -2.39 -11.52 -10.43
C GLU A 88 -1.36 -12.34 -9.71
N GLN A 89 -0.95 -11.91 -8.54
CA GLN A 89 0.16 -12.54 -7.88
C GLN A 89 -0.15 -13.15 -6.52
N GLY A 90 -1.14 -12.64 -5.85
CA GLY A 90 -1.48 -13.18 -4.53
C GLY A 90 -0.32 -13.07 -3.57
N ASP A 91 -0.14 -14.08 -2.76
CA ASP A 91 0.90 -14.06 -1.74
C ASP A 91 2.30 -14.04 -2.32
N ARG A 92 2.44 -14.26 -3.61
CA ARG A 92 3.76 -14.22 -4.20
C ARG A 92 4.39 -12.84 -4.15
N ILE A 93 3.60 -11.80 -3.94
CA ILE A 93 4.18 -10.46 -3.84
C ILE A 93 5.15 -10.39 -2.67
N PHE A 94 4.92 -11.17 -1.63
CA PHE A 94 5.82 -11.12 -0.48
C PHE A 94 7.08 -11.96 -0.73
N ALA A 95 6.95 -13.03 -1.48
CA ALA A 95 8.10 -13.84 -1.79
C ALA A 95 8.99 -13.18 -2.82
N ALA A 96 8.41 -12.51 -3.76
CA ALA A 96 9.16 -11.86 -4.81
C ALA A 96 10.12 -10.82 -4.24
N ARG A 97 9.71 -10.17 -3.16
CA ARG A 97 10.53 -9.19 -2.58
C ARG A 97 11.84 -9.77 -2.12
N ASP A 98 11.81 -10.94 -1.54
CA ASP A 98 13.00 -11.57 -1.07
C ASP A 98 13.91 -11.92 -2.20
N ARG A 99 13.36 -12.31 -3.31
CA ARG A 99 14.22 -12.70 -4.38
C ARG A 99 14.80 -11.53 -5.10
N ALA A 100 14.18 -10.41 -5.03
CA ALA A 100 14.64 -9.29 -5.77
C ALA A 100 15.98 -8.82 -5.35
N ARG A 101 16.53 -9.21 -4.29
CA ARG A 101 17.72 -8.71 -3.89
C ARG A 101 18.75 -9.28 -4.30
#